data_fa7db789db2722e2c8f06e2a0afaf056
#
_entry.id   fa7db789db2722e2c8f06e2a0afaf056
#
_cell.length_a   1.000
_cell.length_b   1.000
_cell.length_c   1.000
_cell.angle_alpha   90.00
_cell.angle_beta   90.00
_cell.angle_gamma   90.00
#
_symmetry.space_group_name_H-M   'P 1'
#
loop_
_entity.id
_entity.type
_entity.pdbx_description
1 polymer ?
#
loop_
_entity_poly.entity_id
_entity_poly.type
_entity_poly.pdbx_seq_one_letter_code
_entity_poly.pdbx_strand_id
1 'polypeptide(L)'
;MQITKTTIKVADLAAGYTDDGDDGVFAYNGKLCLRPAYQRSFCYDEKHRNAVIDTIRSGFPLNIMYWSLTDDGAYECLDGQQRSISICQYLHGDFCIKVDGNDKFYHNLKEEEKAAIDNYELEIYICEGTQEEKLSWFRVVNIAGITLTNQELLNATYCGSWLADAKNFFSKRNCVAGKLAENYISGNPIRQDYLETVLEWVADAEGLSSGQTYMAIHQHDADANELWLYFQKVIGWAKDNFPEDFAKKNKKITSVQDWGILYNKYHGNTYNAATLSREASGLLLDDDVTKKPGIIPYLLSDRTKSDERSLSIRAFSDGQKMKAYERQGGICPICGEHFEIDEMQGDHIIPWCDGGKTVDDNLQMLCKKCNNAKADH
;
A
#
# COMPACT_ATOMS: atom_id res chain seq x y z
N MET A 1 12.22 6.53 -30.04
CA MET A 1 13.27 6.64 -28.98
C MET A 1 14.56 6.03 -29.49
N GLN A 2 15.69 6.74 -29.38
CA GLN A 2 17.03 6.26 -29.68
C GLN A 2 17.72 5.84 -28.38
N ILE A 3 18.48 4.74 -28.41
CA ILE A 3 19.20 4.23 -27.23
C ILE A 3 20.67 4.08 -27.60
N THR A 4 21.55 4.75 -26.85
CA THR A 4 23.02 4.72 -27.07
C THR A 4 23.71 4.11 -25.84
N LYS A 5 24.56 3.10 -26.07
CA LYS A 5 25.36 2.48 -25.00
C LYS A 5 26.61 3.31 -24.72
N THR A 6 26.90 3.54 -23.43
CA THR A 6 28.15 4.15 -22.96
C THR A 6 28.63 3.46 -21.68
N THR A 7 29.84 3.73 -21.27
CA THR A 7 30.39 3.32 -19.96
C THR A 7 30.86 4.55 -19.20
N ILE A 8 30.71 4.52 -17.87
CA ILE A 8 31.29 5.52 -16.96
C ILE A 8 31.92 4.82 -15.78
N LYS A 9 32.95 5.44 -15.19
CA LYS A 9 33.56 4.92 -13.99
C LYS A 9 32.70 5.23 -12.76
N VAL A 10 32.80 4.38 -11.75
CA VAL A 10 32.16 4.59 -10.43
C VAL A 10 32.58 5.93 -9.83
N ALA A 11 33.87 6.30 -9.93
CA ALA A 11 34.36 7.60 -9.45
C ALA A 11 33.67 8.77 -10.16
N ASP A 12 33.43 8.67 -11.48
CA ASP A 12 32.76 9.72 -12.26
C ASP A 12 31.29 9.82 -11.85
N LEU A 13 30.60 8.69 -11.65
CA LEU A 13 29.23 8.68 -11.16
C LEU A 13 29.11 9.40 -9.81
N ALA A 14 30.00 9.08 -8.85
CA ALA A 14 29.92 9.64 -7.50
C ALA A 14 30.42 11.08 -7.40
N ALA A 15 31.09 11.61 -8.44
CA ALA A 15 31.61 12.97 -8.43
C ALA A 15 30.45 13.98 -8.25
N GLY A 16 30.59 14.89 -7.27
CA GLY A 16 29.61 15.92 -6.98
C GLY A 16 28.28 15.37 -6.45
N TYR A 17 28.30 14.18 -5.82
CA TYR A 17 27.09 13.61 -5.21
C TYR A 17 26.53 14.50 -4.11
N THR A 18 25.23 14.76 -4.18
CA THR A 18 24.44 15.47 -3.16
C THR A 18 23.13 14.74 -2.94
N ASP A 19 22.70 14.64 -1.68
CA ASP A 19 21.39 14.12 -1.28
C ASP A 19 20.78 15.10 -0.26
N ASP A 20 20.06 16.08 -0.75
CA ASP A 20 19.43 17.13 0.06
C ASP A 20 18.01 16.72 0.53
N GLY A 21 17.71 15.43 0.47
CA GLY A 21 16.44 14.88 0.94
C GLY A 21 15.25 15.37 0.14
N ASP A 22 14.86 16.62 0.29
CA ASP A 22 13.67 17.19 -0.33
C ASP A 22 13.95 17.80 -1.71
N ASP A 23 15.14 18.37 -1.94
CA ASP A 23 15.48 19.11 -3.15
C ASP A 23 16.05 18.23 -4.28
N GLY A 24 16.20 16.94 -4.03
CA GLY A 24 16.62 15.96 -5.04
C GLY A 24 17.92 15.24 -4.67
N VAL A 25 18.28 14.26 -5.49
CA VAL A 25 19.53 13.50 -5.38
C VAL A 25 20.27 13.63 -6.70
N PHE A 26 21.45 14.21 -6.67
CA PHE A 26 22.25 14.46 -7.87
C PHE A 26 23.60 13.79 -7.77
N ALA A 27 24.14 13.42 -8.94
CA ALA A 27 25.45 12.80 -9.10
C ALA A 27 26.07 13.22 -10.43
N TYR A 28 27.23 12.65 -10.79
CA TYR A 28 27.91 12.94 -12.06
C TYR A 28 28.13 14.45 -12.27
N ASN A 29 28.72 15.08 -11.24
CA ASN A 29 28.92 16.55 -11.16
C ASN A 29 27.64 17.37 -11.34
N GLY A 30 26.54 16.92 -10.75
CA GLY A 30 25.23 17.60 -10.83
C GLY A 30 24.48 17.41 -12.15
N LYS A 31 25.07 16.68 -13.12
CA LYS A 31 24.44 16.43 -14.42
C LYS A 31 23.43 15.31 -14.42
N LEU A 32 23.41 14.45 -13.41
CA LEU A 32 22.50 13.32 -13.31
C LEU A 32 21.56 13.50 -12.12
N CYS A 33 20.26 13.65 -12.36
CA CYS A 33 19.23 13.54 -11.36
C CYS A 33 18.98 12.05 -11.10
N LEU A 34 19.42 11.55 -9.91
CA LEU A 34 19.21 10.16 -9.51
C LEU A 34 17.78 9.90 -9.03
N ARG A 35 17.08 10.92 -8.56
CA ARG A 35 15.70 10.81 -8.08
C ARG A 35 14.78 11.84 -8.75
N PRO A 36 14.41 11.63 -10.02
CA PRO A 36 13.36 12.42 -10.66
C PRO A 36 12.05 12.39 -9.85
N ALA A 37 11.21 13.42 -10.00
CA ALA A 37 9.98 13.59 -9.21
C ALA A 37 9.00 12.40 -9.28
N TYR A 38 9.01 11.66 -10.37
CA TYR A 38 8.16 10.48 -10.57
C TYR A 38 8.71 9.20 -9.90
N GLN A 39 9.98 9.16 -9.50
CA GLN A 39 10.54 7.98 -8.86
C GLN A 39 10.35 8.00 -7.33
N ARG A 40 10.41 6.80 -6.73
CA ARG A 40 10.30 6.63 -5.27
C ARG A 40 11.58 7.07 -4.56
N SER A 41 11.47 7.28 -3.25
CA SER A 41 12.61 7.51 -2.38
C SER A 41 13.49 6.25 -2.28
N PHE A 42 14.73 6.44 -1.81
CA PHE A 42 15.68 5.35 -1.59
C PHE A 42 15.12 4.31 -0.61
N CYS A 43 15.05 3.05 -1.02
CA CYS A 43 14.42 1.97 -0.25
C CYS A 43 15.29 0.73 -0.02
N TYR A 44 16.54 0.69 -0.54
CA TYR A 44 17.42 -0.43 -0.26
C TYR A 44 17.77 -0.49 1.22
N ASP A 45 17.66 -1.68 1.81
CA ASP A 45 18.18 -2.00 3.13
C ASP A 45 19.69 -2.22 3.09
N GLU A 46 20.29 -2.46 4.24
CA GLU A 46 21.71 -2.70 4.40
C GLU A 46 22.19 -3.88 3.52
N LYS A 47 21.42 -4.97 3.47
CA LYS A 47 21.77 -6.15 2.68
C LYS A 47 21.86 -5.84 1.19
N HIS A 48 20.90 -5.11 0.66
CA HIS A 48 20.88 -4.74 -0.77
C HIS A 48 21.99 -3.76 -1.10
N ARG A 49 22.25 -2.76 -0.24
CA ARG A 49 23.37 -1.81 -0.44
C ARG A 49 24.72 -2.52 -0.44
N ASN A 50 24.94 -3.40 0.54
CA ASN A 50 26.19 -4.15 0.64
C ASN A 50 26.40 -5.04 -0.59
N ALA A 51 25.36 -5.72 -1.08
CA ALA A 51 25.43 -6.56 -2.27
C ALA A 51 25.86 -5.79 -3.53
N VAL A 52 25.46 -4.52 -3.70
CA VAL A 52 25.91 -3.66 -4.81
C VAL A 52 27.42 -3.44 -4.73
N ILE A 53 27.92 -3.05 -3.57
CA ILE A 53 29.35 -2.76 -3.39
C ILE A 53 30.20 -4.05 -3.48
N ASP A 54 29.73 -5.17 -2.93
CA ASP A 54 30.41 -6.45 -3.03
C ASP A 54 30.51 -6.96 -4.49
N THR A 55 29.46 -6.72 -5.30
CA THR A 55 29.48 -7.01 -6.74
C THR A 55 30.58 -6.22 -7.45
N ILE A 56 30.68 -4.92 -7.19
CA ILE A 56 31.73 -4.04 -7.76
C ILE A 56 33.14 -4.50 -7.33
N ARG A 57 33.33 -4.76 -6.03
CA ARG A 57 34.63 -5.21 -5.49
C ARG A 57 35.07 -6.56 -6.06
N SER A 58 34.11 -7.43 -6.33
CA SER A 58 34.36 -8.74 -6.94
C SER A 58 34.61 -8.68 -8.44
N GLY A 59 34.48 -7.51 -9.07
CA GLY A 59 34.60 -7.35 -10.52
C GLY A 59 33.48 -8.06 -11.30
N PHE A 60 32.36 -8.41 -10.64
CA PHE A 60 31.22 -9.03 -11.32
C PHE A 60 30.38 -7.97 -12.04
N PRO A 61 29.73 -8.33 -13.17
CA PRO A 61 28.90 -7.39 -13.89
C PRO A 61 27.70 -6.93 -13.04
N LEU A 62 27.56 -5.63 -12.91
CA LEU A 62 26.38 -5.00 -12.35
C LEU A 62 25.34 -4.83 -13.47
N ASN A 63 24.05 -5.00 -13.16
CA ASN A 63 23.01 -4.80 -14.15
C ASN A 63 23.09 -3.41 -14.79
N ILE A 64 22.81 -3.34 -16.09
CA ILE A 64 22.76 -2.13 -16.93
C ILE A 64 21.87 -1.08 -16.25
N MET A 65 22.26 0.19 -16.40
CA MET A 65 21.48 1.34 -15.94
C MET A 65 20.95 2.13 -17.14
N TYR A 66 19.80 2.75 -16.99
CA TYR A 66 19.16 3.52 -18.05
C TYR A 66 18.99 4.97 -17.61
N TRP A 67 19.50 5.88 -18.40
CA TRP A 67 19.40 7.33 -18.20
C TRP A 67 18.63 7.96 -19.35
N SER A 68 17.82 8.97 -19.07
CA SER A 68 17.13 9.80 -20.05
C SER A 68 17.92 11.08 -20.25
N LEU A 69 18.20 11.44 -21.48
CA LEU A 69 18.72 12.77 -21.80
C LEU A 69 17.56 13.79 -21.72
N THR A 70 17.78 14.89 -21.00
CA THR A 70 16.85 16.01 -20.87
C THR A 70 17.13 17.09 -21.92
N ASP A 71 16.19 18.00 -22.14
CA ASP A 71 16.31 19.04 -23.20
C ASP A 71 17.44 20.04 -22.91
N ASP A 72 17.83 20.20 -21.65
CA ASP A 72 18.95 21.06 -21.22
C ASP A 72 20.32 20.35 -21.25
N GLY A 73 20.35 19.10 -21.72
CA GLY A 73 21.58 18.31 -21.84
C GLY A 73 22.05 17.64 -20.53
N ALA A 74 21.20 17.62 -19.50
CA ALA A 74 21.40 16.85 -18.28
C ALA A 74 20.81 15.44 -18.44
N TYR A 75 20.86 14.64 -17.38
CA TYR A 75 20.36 13.27 -17.36
C TYR A 75 19.39 13.05 -16.21
N GLU A 76 18.40 12.20 -16.42
CA GLU A 76 17.56 11.63 -15.38
C GLU A 76 17.72 10.11 -15.34
N CYS A 77 17.83 9.55 -14.16
CA CYS A 77 17.89 8.10 -13.99
C CYS A 77 16.53 7.47 -14.28
N LEU A 78 16.42 6.62 -15.30
CA LEU A 78 15.22 5.83 -15.59
C LEU A 78 15.23 4.50 -14.82
N ASP A 79 16.36 3.77 -14.82
CA ASP A 79 16.58 2.59 -13.99
C ASP A 79 18.03 2.58 -13.47
N GLY A 80 18.19 1.97 -12.30
CA GLY A 80 19.46 1.93 -11.58
C GLY A 80 19.58 2.94 -10.44
N GLN A 81 18.50 3.69 -10.13
CA GLN A 81 18.47 4.67 -9.04
C GLN A 81 19.03 4.11 -7.72
N GLN A 82 18.52 2.98 -7.26
CA GLN A 82 18.89 2.40 -5.97
C GLN A 82 20.37 1.96 -5.95
N ARG A 83 20.85 1.41 -7.07
CA ARG A 83 22.26 1.01 -7.26
C ARG A 83 23.18 2.22 -7.28
N SER A 84 22.84 3.24 -8.06
CA SER A 84 23.62 4.48 -8.16
C SER A 84 23.71 5.21 -6.83
N ILE A 85 22.60 5.34 -6.09
CA ILE A 85 22.58 5.96 -4.76
C ILE A 85 23.43 5.15 -3.78
N SER A 86 23.36 3.81 -3.79
CA SER A 86 24.19 2.95 -2.93
C SER A 86 25.68 3.15 -3.20
N ILE A 87 26.06 3.24 -4.47
CA ILE A 87 27.45 3.51 -4.88
C ILE A 87 27.89 4.87 -4.35
N CYS A 88 27.13 5.93 -4.63
CA CYS A 88 27.46 7.29 -4.21
C CYS A 88 27.54 7.41 -2.68
N GLN A 89 26.59 6.86 -1.95
CA GLN A 89 26.59 6.85 -0.47
C GLN A 89 27.82 6.13 0.10
N TYR A 90 28.24 5.02 -0.50
CA TYR A 90 29.41 4.30 -0.04
C TYR A 90 30.71 5.11 -0.24
N LEU A 91 30.90 5.70 -1.43
CA LEU A 91 32.07 6.55 -1.72
C LEU A 91 32.07 7.83 -0.87
N HIS A 92 30.87 8.36 -0.58
CA HIS A 92 30.70 9.50 0.33
C HIS A 92 31.01 9.15 1.80
N GLY A 93 30.89 7.87 2.17
CA GLY A 93 31.18 7.38 3.52
C GLY A 93 29.96 7.30 4.44
N ASP A 94 28.77 7.20 3.89
CA ASP A 94 27.51 7.18 4.65
C ASP A 94 27.23 5.82 5.30
N PHE A 95 27.87 4.75 4.81
CA PHE A 95 27.79 3.42 5.39
C PHE A 95 29.05 2.58 5.18
N CYS A 96 29.19 1.50 5.92
CA CYS A 96 30.27 0.53 5.82
C CYS A 96 29.80 -0.81 5.25
N ILE A 97 30.73 -1.58 4.71
CA ILE A 97 30.54 -2.97 4.30
C ILE A 97 31.46 -3.89 5.11
N LYS A 98 31.18 -5.19 5.14
CA LYS A 98 32.07 -6.18 5.76
C LYS A 98 33.14 -6.66 4.78
N VAL A 99 34.39 -6.48 5.15
CA VAL A 99 35.56 -7.01 4.43
C VAL A 99 36.40 -7.84 5.39
N ASP A 100 36.54 -9.13 5.11
CA ASP A 100 37.27 -10.08 5.98
C ASP A 100 36.77 -10.06 7.43
N GLY A 101 35.44 -9.94 7.60
CA GLY A 101 34.76 -9.91 8.91
C GLY A 101 34.82 -8.57 9.64
N ASN A 102 35.48 -7.55 9.08
CA ASN A 102 35.59 -6.21 9.67
C ASN A 102 34.76 -5.19 8.90
N ASP A 103 34.12 -4.25 9.62
CA ASP A 103 33.41 -3.13 9.04
C ASP A 103 34.41 -2.14 8.40
N LYS A 104 34.22 -1.84 7.13
CA LYS A 104 35.07 -0.95 6.33
C LYS A 104 34.23 0.12 5.64
N PHE A 105 34.47 1.36 5.97
CA PHE A 105 34.07 2.49 5.15
C PHE A 105 34.99 2.63 3.94
N TYR A 106 34.55 3.26 2.86
CA TYR A 106 35.33 3.49 1.67
C TYR A 106 36.71 4.14 1.99
N HIS A 107 36.73 5.19 2.81
CA HIS A 107 37.97 5.90 3.18
C HIS A 107 38.96 5.04 3.97
N ASN A 108 38.52 3.93 4.59
CA ASN A 108 39.36 2.99 5.33
C ASN A 108 39.89 1.81 4.49
N LEU A 109 39.54 1.75 3.21
CA LEU A 109 40.03 0.75 2.29
C LEU A 109 41.51 1.04 1.91
N LYS A 110 42.24 0.00 1.51
CA LYS A 110 43.55 0.16 0.91
C LYS A 110 43.47 0.86 -0.45
N GLU A 111 44.51 1.56 -0.86
CA GLU A 111 44.51 2.31 -2.13
C GLU A 111 44.23 1.41 -3.36
N GLU A 112 44.68 0.16 -3.35
CA GLU A 112 44.38 -0.80 -4.40
C GLU A 112 42.89 -1.17 -4.45
N GLU A 113 42.24 -1.32 -3.29
CA GLU A 113 40.81 -1.62 -3.18
C GLU A 113 39.98 -0.43 -3.61
N LYS A 114 40.38 0.80 -3.25
CA LYS A 114 39.74 2.04 -3.71
C LYS A 114 39.86 2.16 -5.22
N ALA A 115 41.06 1.99 -5.77
CA ALA A 115 41.30 2.07 -7.19
C ALA A 115 40.51 1.05 -8.00
N ALA A 116 40.29 -0.16 -7.45
CA ALA A 116 39.44 -1.18 -8.08
C ALA A 116 37.97 -0.75 -8.14
N ILE A 117 37.46 -0.14 -7.07
CA ILE A 117 36.09 0.39 -7.02
C ILE A 117 35.94 1.60 -7.94
N ASP A 118 36.86 2.57 -7.85
CA ASP A 118 36.79 3.82 -8.58
C ASP A 118 36.83 3.62 -10.11
N ASN A 119 37.66 2.67 -10.57
CA ASN A 119 37.82 2.35 -11.98
C ASN A 119 36.82 1.31 -12.50
N TYR A 120 35.91 0.79 -11.65
CA TYR A 120 34.88 -0.12 -12.12
C TYR A 120 33.99 0.59 -13.13
N GLU A 121 33.77 -0.03 -14.29
CA GLU A 121 32.95 0.53 -15.38
C GLU A 121 31.51 0.11 -15.25
N LEU A 122 30.65 1.10 -15.18
CA LEU A 122 29.18 0.95 -15.19
C LEU A 122 28.68 1.02 -16.63
N GLU A 123 27.87 0.06 -17.04
CA GLU A 123 27.21 0.08 -18.35
C GLU A 123 25.94 0.93 -18.29
N ILE A 124 25.88 1.98 -19.11
CA ILE A 124 24.77 2.95 -19.15
C ILE A 124 24.16 2.96 -20.55
N TYR A 125 22.84 2.89 -20.61
CA TYR A 125 22.07 3.15 -21.81
C TYR A 125 21.43 4.53 -21.73
N ILE A 126 21.82 5.44 -22.61
CA ILE A 126 21.24 6.77 -22.71
C ILE A 126 20.05 6.71 -23.67
N CYS A 127 18.87 7.11 -23.20
CA CYS A 127 17.60 7.11 -23.91
C CYS A 127 17.25 8.53 -24.34
N GLU A 128 17.11 8.75 -25.64
CA GLU A 128 16.70 10.02 -26.24
C GLU A 128 15.36 9.82 -26.96
N GLY A 129 14.37 10.67 -26.70
CA GLY A 129 13.05 10.58 -27.29
C GLY A 129 12.04 11.49 -26.62
N THR A 130 10.78 11.38 -27.02
CA THR A 130 9.69 12.12 -26.38
C THR A 130 9.47 11.64 -24.94
N GLN A 131 8.83 12.48 -24.13
CA GLN A 131 8.49 12.12 -22.75
C GLN A 131 7.62 10.84 -22.69
N GLU A 132 6.69 10.69 -23.62
CA GLU A 132 5.82 9.51 -23.71
C GLU A 132 6.62 8.23 -24.03
N GLU A 133 7.57 8.29 -24.95
CA GLU A 133 8.46 7.17 -25.28
C GLU A 133 9.35 6.77 -24.08
N LYS A 134 9.89 7.76 -23.35
CA LYS A 134 10.72 7.54 -22.16
C LYS A 134 9.92 6.90 -21.04
N LEU A 135 8.69 7.36 -20.78
CA LEU A 135 7.79 6.78 -19.78
C LEU A 135 7.34 5.36 -20.17
N SER A 136 7.07 5.13 -21.45
CA SER A 136 6.74 3.79 -21.94
C SER A 136 7.91 2.82 -21.72
N TRP A 137 9.12 3.26 -22.02
CA TRP A 137 10.34 2.47 -21.78
C TRP A 137 10.62 2.23 -20.30
N PHE A 138 10.41 3.24 -19.45
CA PHE A 138 10.53 3.12 -18.00
C PHE A 138 9.63 2.00 -17.44
N ARG A 139 8.41 1.87 -17.96
CA ARG A 139 7.51 0.75 -17.58
C ARG A 139 8.10 -0.61 -17.96
N VAL A 140 8.69 -0.72 -19.16
CA VAL A 140 9.24 -1.98 -19.67
C VAL A 140 10.51 -2.38 -18.90
N VAL A 141 11.42 -1.45 -18.67
CA VAL A 141 12.73 -1.72 -18.07
C VAL A 141 12.65 -2.15 -16.60
N ASN A 142 11.66 -1.64 -15.88
CA ASN A 142 11.47 -1.98 -14.46
C ASN A 142 10.80 -3.34 -14.20
N ILE A 143 10.43 -4.10 -15.24
CA ILE A 143 9.86 -5.44 -15.11
C ILE A 143 10.86 -6.45 -14.51
N ALA A 144 12.16 -6.25 -14.69
CA ALA A 144 13.21 -7.23 -14.30
C ALA A 144 13.83 -6.99 -12.89
N GLY A 145 13.43 -5.92 -12.18
CA GLY A 145 13.98 -5.55 -10.86
C GLY A 145 12.98 -5.71 -9.70
N ILE A 146 13.11 -4.89 -8.66
CA ILE A 146 12.03 -4.73 -7.67
C ILE A 146 10.88 -4.09 -8.42
N THR A 147 9.83 -4.87 -8.68
CA THR A 147 8.66 -4.46 -9.46
C THR A 147 8.10 -3.16 -8.91
N LEU A 148 7.86 -2.19 -9.80
CA LEU A 148 7.14 -0.98 -9.47
C LEU A 148 5.70 -1.32 -9.09
N THR A 149 5.17 -0.62 -8.09
CA THR A 149 3.75 -0.66 -7.81
C THR A 149 2.96 0.07 -8.91
N ASN A 150 1.66 -0.20 -9.02
CA ASN A 150 0.80 0.55 -9.94
C ASN A 150 0.88 2.06 -9.67
N GLN A 151 0.94 2.47 -8.41
CA GLN A 151 1.06 3.87 -8.05
C GLN A 151 2.39 4.50 -8.51
N GLU A 152 3.49 3.77 -8.43
CA GLU A 152 4.78 4.25 -8.95
C GLU A 152 4.74 4.48 -10.48
N LEU A 153 4.01 3.63 -11.21
CA LEU A 153 3.78 3.80 -12.66
C LEU A 153 2.86 4.99 -12.96
N LEU A 154 1.81 5.20 -12.17
CA LEU A 154 0.93 6.35 -12.29
C LEU A 154 1.67 7.65 -11.99
N ASN A 155 2.55 7.66 -10.99
CA ASN A 155 3.39 8.80 -10.67
C ASN A 155 4.29 9.22 -11.84
N ALA A 156 4.82 8.24 -12.59
CA ALA A 156 5.60 8.54 -13.81
C ALA A 156 4.72 9.09 -14.96
N THR A 157 3.47 8.66 -15.04
CA THR A 157 2.52 9.09 -16.06
C THR A 157 1.99 10.50 -15.81
N TYR A 158 1.68 10.82 -14.55
CA TYR A 158 1.05 12.06 -14.13
C TYR A 158 2.01 12.95 -13.32
N CYS A 159 3.30 12.98 -13.71
CA CYS A 159 4.26 13.86 -13.06
C CYS A 159 3.90 15.34 -13.27
N GLY A 160 4.08 16.16 -12.22
CA GLY A 160 3.76 17.58 -12.21
C GLY A 160 3.90 18.20 -10.82
N SER A 161 3.58 19.50 -10.70
CA SER A 161 3.63 20.26 -9.45
C SER A 161 2.76 19.61 -8.37
N TRP A 162 1.54 19.25 -8.72
CA TRP A 162 0.60 18.58 -7.82
C TRP A 162 1.17 17.27 -7.23
N LEU A 163 1.72 16.40 -8.08
CA LEU A 163 2.29 15.13 -7.61
C LEU A 163 3.50 15.35 -6.71
N ALA A 164 4.37 16.32 -7.06
CA ALA A 164 5.54 16.64 -6.25
C ALA A 164 5.12 17.06 -4.85
N ASP A 165 4.07 17.88 -4.72
CA ASP A 165 3.53 18.30 -3.44
C ASP A 165 2.81 17.16 -2.70
N ALA A 166 1.97 16.37 -3.39
CA ALA A 166 1.32 15.19 -2.80
C ALA A 166 2.34 14.22 -2.17
N LYS A 167 3.48 13.99 -2.83
CA LYS A 167 4.55 13.13 -2.30
C LYS A 167 5.17 13.67 -1.03
N ASN A 168 5.19 14.98 -0.81
CA ASN A 168 5.66 15.58 0.45
C ASN A 168 4.79 15.15 1.62
N PHE A 169 3.47 15.08 1.42
CA PHE A 169 2.53 14.65 2.46
C PHE A 169 2.53 13.14 2.68
N PHE A 170 2.58 12.33 1.59
CA PHE A 170 2.19 10.91 1.63
C PHE A 170 3.33 9.92 1.38
N SER A 171 4.46 10.33 0.78
CA SER A 171 5.40 9.39 0.16
C SER A 171 6.84 9.49 0.65
N LYS A 172 7.12 10.27 1.69
CA LYS A 172 8.45 10.40 2.29
C LYS A 172 8.60 9.54 3.54
N ARG A 173 9.86 9.23 3.88
CA ARG A 173 10.16 8.63 5.19
C ARG A 173 9.73 9.60 6.31
N ASN A 174 8.94 9.10 7.26
CA ASN A 174 8.38 9.91 8.36
C ASN A 174 7.48 11.07 7.89
N CYS A 175 6.82 10.92 6.74
CA CYS A 175 5.88 11.92 6.24
C CYS A 175 4.75 12.20 7.24
N VAL A 176 4.12 13.36 7.09
CA VAL A 176 3.05 13.79 8.02
C VAL A 176 1.84 12.86 7.97
N ALA A 177 1.48 12.32 6.81
CA ALA A 177 0.40 11.35 6.68
C ALA A 177 0.70 10.05 7.43
N GLY A 178 1.95 9.53 7.32
CA GLY A 178 2.37 8.34 8.02
C GLY A 178 2.30 8.50 9.55
N LYS A 179 2.72 9.66 10.07
CA LYS A 179 2.61 9.96 11.51
C LYS A 179 1.16 10.12 11.97
N LEU A 180 0.34 10.79 11.16
CA LEU A 180 -1.06 11.05 11.50
C LEU A 180 -1.89 9.78 11.53
N ALA A 181 -1.65 8.84 10.60
CA ALA A 181 -2.48 7.65 10.39
C ALA A 181 -1.79 6.32 10.75
N GLU A 182 -0.73 6.33 11.52
CA GLU A 182 0.09 5.14 11.85
C GLU A 182 -0.73 3.92 12.31
N ASN A 183 -1.82 4.14 13.05
CA ASN A 183 -2.69 3.09 13.57
C ASN A 183 -3.96 2.86 12.72
N TYR A 184 -4.15 3.63 11.65
CA TYR A 184 -5.36 3.62 10.81
C TYR A 184 -5.10 3.19 9.37
N ILE A 185 -3.87 3.30 8.87
CA ILE A 185 -3.48 2.83 7.54
C ILE A 185 -2.31 1.88 7.66
N SER A 186 -2.37 0.76 6.95
CA SER A 186 -1.24 -0.15 6.74
C SER A 186 -0.49 0.23 5.47
N GLY A 187 0.77 -0.20 5.38
CA GLY A 187 1.61 0.01 4.21
C GLY A 187 2.83 0.87 4.48
N ASN A 188 3.60 1.12 3.43
CA ASN A 188 4.84 1.87 3.49
C ASN A 188 4.73 3.14 2.64
N PRO A 189 4.79 4.35 3.23
CA PRO A 189 4.72 5.60 2.48
C PRO A 189 5.75 5.67 1.33
N ILE A 190 6.97 5.15 1.54
CA ILE A 190 8.03 5.16 0.51
C ILE A 190 7.62 4.33 -0.72
N ARG A 191 6.81 3.27 -0.52
CA ARG A 191 6.25 2.43 -1.59
C ARG A 191 4.98 3.01 -2.20
N GLN A 192 4.61 4.22 -1.84
CA GLN A 192 3.45 4.97 -2.30
C GLN A 192 2.09 4.43 -1.78
N ASP A 193 2.10 3.46 -0.86
CA ASP A 193 0.87 2.79 -0.40
C ASP A 193 -0.14 3.79 0.20
N TYR A 194 0.35 4.81 0.93
CA TYR A 194 -0.52 5.86 1.50
C TYR A 194 -1.13 6.74 0.42
N LEU A 195 -0.35 7.17 -0.57
CA LEU A 195 -0.84 7.98 -1.68
C LEU A 195 -1.88 7.21 -2.51
N GLU A 196 -1.59 5.95 -2.87
CA GLU A 196 -2.50 5.07 -3.59
C GLU A 196 -3.84 4.93 -2.86
N THR A 197 -3.79 4.64 -1.57
CA THR A 197 -4.99 4.50 -0.73
C THR A 197 -5.84 5.77 -0.71
N VAL A 198 -5.24 6.93 -0.51
CA VAL A 198 -5.98 8.20 -0.40
C VAL A 198 -6.55 8.65 -1.75
N LEU A 199 -5.86 8.33 -2.85
CA LEU A 199 -6.36 8.60 -4.20
C LEU A 199 -7.64 7.82 -4.50
N GLU A 200 -7.73 6.55 -4.12
CA GLU A 200 -8.95 5.76 -4.29
C GLU A 200 -10.09 6.29 -3.40
N TRP A 201 -9.78 6.74 -2.20
CA TRP A 201 -10.77 7.33 -1.30
C TRP A 201 -11.37 8.64 -1.82
N VAL A 202 -10.53 9.55 -2.33
CA VAL A 202 -11.00 10.82 -2.85
C VAL A 202 -11.75 10.63 -4.18
N ALA A 203 -11.30 9.67 -5.01
CA ALA A 203 -12.00 9.33 -6.24
C ALA A 203 -13.42 8.84 -5.96
N ASP A 204 -13.62 8.00 -4.95
CA ASP A 204 -14.95 7.58 -4.50
C ASP A 204 -15.79 8.77 -4.00
N ALA A 205 -15.19 9.67 -3.20
CA ALA A 205 -15.87 10.88 -2.72
C ALA A 205 -16.39 11.78 -3.84
N GLU A 206 -15.65 11.88 -4.94
CA GLU A 206 -15.98 12.70 -6.12
C GLU A 206 -16.77 11.93 -7.20
N GLY A 207 -17.07 10.65 -6.97
CA GLY A 207 -17.77 9.80 -7.95
C GLY A 207 -16.93 9.51 -9.21
N LEU A 208 -15.61 9.54 -9.11
CA LEU A 208 -14.68 9.21 -10.19
C LEU A 208 -14.47 7.69 -10.27
N SER A 209 -14.02 7.23 -11.43
CA SER A 209 -13.82 5.80 -11.68
C SER A 209 -12.60 5.20 -10.96
N SER A 210 -11.59 6.01 -10.61
CA SER A 210 -10.35 5.55 -9.97
C SER A 210 -9.48 6.73 -9.51
N GLY A 211 -8.52 6.47 -8.62
CA GLY A 211 -7.46 7.42 -8.24
C GLY A 211 -6.62 7.89 -9.43
N GLN A 212 -6.46 7.06 -10.47
CA GLN A 212 -5.82 7.48 -11.72
C GLN A 212 -6.57 8.63 -12.39
N THR A 213 -7.91 8.57 -12.43
CA THR A 213 -8.73 9.65 -13.01
C THR A 213 -8.56 10.95 -12.22
N TYR A 214 -8.51 10.87 -10.88
CA TYR A 214 -8.23 12.00 -10.03
C TYR A 214 -6.85 12.63 -10.35
N MET A 215 -5.80 11.82 -10.45
CA MET A 215 -4.45 12.29 -10.83
C MET A 215 -4.42 12.97 -12.20
N ALA A 216 -5.16 12.46 -13.18
CA ALA A 216 -5.24 13.04 -14.52
C ALA A 216 -5.90 14.43 -14.52
N ILE A 217 -6.92 14.64 -13.69
CA ILE A 217 -7.63 15.91 -13.54
C ILE A 217 -6.72 16.95 -12.88
N HIS A 218 -6.03 16.56 -11.81
CA HIS A 218 -5.26 17.47 -10.95
C HIS A 218 -3.77 17.60 -11.34
N GLN A 219 -3.29 16.91 -12.38
CA GLN A 219 -1.87 16.83 -12.74
C GLN A 219 -1.19 18.22 -12.80
N HIS A 220 -1.91 19.24 -13.26
CA HIS A 220 -1.38 20.60 -13.48
C HIS A 220 -1.73 21.59 -12.37
N ASP A 221 -2.35 21.15 -11.29
CA ASP A 221 -2.64 22.00 -10.15
C ASP A 221 -1.34 22.41 -9.45
N ALA A 222 -1.37 23.56 -8.80
CA ALA A 222 -0.19 24.13 -8.15
C ALA A 222 0.28 23.31 -6.96
N ASP A 223 -0.66 22.72 -6.20
CA ASP A 223 -0.41 21.96 -4.99
C ASP A 223 -1.46 20.85 -4.77
N ALA A 224 -1.26 20.01 -3.76
CA ALA A 224 -2.15 18.92 -3.38
C ALA A 224 -2.90 19.19 -2.05
N ASN A 225 -3.11 20.45 -1.71
CA ASN A 225 -3.74 20.84 -0.44
C ASN A 225 -5.15 20.29 -0.29
N GLU A 226 -5.94 20.19 -1.36
CA GLU A 226 -7.29 19.62 -1.31
C GLU A 226 -7.26 18.14 -0.90
N LEU A 227 -6.37 17.35 -1.50
CA LEU A 227 -6.16 15.96 -1.15
C LEU A 227 -5.71 15.82 0.31
N TRP A 228 -4.80 16.69 0.75
CA TRP A 228 -4.32 16.70 2.12
C TRP A 228 -5.42 17.04 3.15
N LEU A 229 -6.23 18.04 2.87
CA LEU A 229 -7.36 18.43 3.73
C LEU A 229 -8.44 17.33 3.78
N TYR A 230 -8.72 16.68 2.66
CA TYR A 230 -9.62 15.51 2.64
C TYR A 230 -9.09 14.40 3.52
N PHE A 231 -7.82 14.02 3.37
CA PHE A 231 -7.19 13.01 4.20
C PHE A 231 -7.25 13.32 5.69
N GLN A 232 -6.99 14.57 6.08
CA GLN A 232 -7.10 15.00 7.47
C GLN A 232 -8.51 14.85 8.02
N LYS A 233 -9.54 15.19 7.23
CA LYS A 233 -10.95 14.99 7.61
C LYS A 233 -11.27 13.51 7.83
N VAL A 234 -10.84 12.64 6.92
CA VAL A 234 -11.06 11.19 7.02
C VAL A 234 -10.40 10.62 8.27
N ILE A 235 -9.11 10.90 8.50
CA ILE A 235 -8.39 10.36 9.65
C ILE A 235 -8.86 10.99 10.96
N GLY A 236 -9.22 12.28 10.95
CA GLY A 236 -9.85 12.95 12.10
C GLY A 236 -11.14 12.25 12.50
N TRP A 237 -12.04 12.02 11.55
CA TRP A 237 -13.29 11.30 11.78
C TRP A 237 -13.06 9.86 12.27
N ALA A 238 -12.07 9.16 11.71
CA ALA A 238 -11.73 7.82 12.17
C ALA A 238 -11.26 7.82 13.64
N LYS A 239 -10.46 8.81 14.05
CA LYS A 239 -10.00 9.00 15.43
C LYS A 239 -11.12 9.39 16.39
N ASP A 240 -12.05 10.22 15.95
CA ASP A 240 -13.21 10.63 16.73
C ASP A 240 -14.12 9.45 17.06
N ASN A 241 -14.22 8.45 16.16
CA ASN A 241 -15.06 7.27 16.33
C ASN A 241 -14.33 6.09 16.98
N PHE A 242 -13.05 5.90 16.67
CA PHE A 242 -12.17 4.85 17.22
C PHE A 242 -10.89 5.52 17.71
N PRO A 243 -10.83 5.97 18.99
CA PRO A 243 -9.71 6.75 19.51
C PRO A 243 -8.37 6.02 19.42
N GLU A 244 -7.29 6.80 19.44
CA GLU A 244 -5.90 6.34 19.26
C GLU A 244 -5.53 5.16 20.17
N ASP A 245 -5.96 5.19 21.44
CA ASP A 245 -5.70 4.10 22.39
C ASP A 245 -6.37 2.78 21.97
N PHE A 246 -7.58 2.86 21.40
CA PHE A 246 -8.25 1.69 20.84
C PHE A 246 -7.56 1.21 19.58
N ALA A 247 -7.27 2.13 18.65
CA ALA A 247 -6.63 1.82 17.37
C ALA A 247 -5.25 1.17 17.56
N LYS A 248 -4.43 1.69 18.47
CA LYS A 248 -3.12 1.14 18.80
C LYS A 248 -3.19 -0.30 19.32
N LYS A 249 -4.17 -0.60 20.17
CA LYS A 249 -4.38 -1.97 20.71
C LYS A 249 -4.93 -2.92 19.65
N ASN A 250 -5.72 -2.42 18.73
CA ASN A 250 -6.48 -3.19 17.74
C ASN A 250 -6.05 -2.89 16.29
N LYS A 251 -4.77 -2.58 16.08
CA LYS A 251 -4.21 -2.19 14.77
C LYS A 251 -4.56 -3.17 13.65
N LYS A 252 -4.67 -4.48 13.95
CA LYS A 252 -5.05 -5.52 12.99
C LYS A 252 -6.43 -5.31 12.34
N ILE A 253 -7.32 -4.57 12.98
CA ILE A 253 -8.64 -4.25 12.42
C ILE A 253 -8.76 -2.80 12.00
N THR A 254 -8.03 -1.87 12.61
CA THR A 254 -8.12 -0.44 12.28
C THR A 254 -7.26 -0.06 11.08
N SER A 255 -6.06 -0.63 10.95
CA SER A 255 -5.14 -0.25 9.87
C SER A 255 -5.44 -0.89 8.51
N VAL A 256 -6.42 -1.78 8.44
CA VAL A 256 -6.83 -2.47 7.20
C VAL A 256 -8.17 -1.96 6.66
N GLN A 257 -8.65 -0.84 7.19
CA GLN A 257 -9.91 -0.23 6.77
C GLN A 257 -9.72 0.74 5.60
N ASP A 258 -10.70 0.78 4.73
CA ASP A 258 -10.86 1.83 3.73
C ASP A 258 -11.57 3.04 4.37
N TRP A 259 -10.86 3.74 5.26
CA TRP A 259 -11.44 4.82 6.07
C TRP A 259 -12.09 5.92 5.23
N GLY A 260 -11.56 6.24 4.06
CA GLY A 260 -12.18 7.21 3.17
C GLY A 260 -13.53 6.73 2.65
N ILE A 261 -13.65 5.48 2.23
CA ILE A 261 -14.92 4.90 1.79
C ILE A 261 -15.95 4.88 2.93
N LEU A 262 -15.52 4.51 4.13
CA LEU A 262 -16.38 4.55 5.32
C LEU A 262 -16.78 5.98 5.67
N TYR A 263 -15.86 6.94 5.59
CA TYR A 263 -16.13 8.36 5.80
C TYR A 263 -17.13 8.87 4.77
N ASN A 264 -16.91 8.64 3.49
CA ASN A 264 -17.78 9.09 2.41
C ASN A 264 -19.23 8.64 2.64
N LYS A 265 -19.39 7.42 3.15
CA LYS A 265 -20.72 6.81 3.37
C LYS A 265 -21.37 7.23 4.71
N TYR A 266 -20.58 7.37 5.78
CA TYR A 266 -21.11 7.40 7.14
C TYR A 266 -20.78 8.66 7.96
N HIS A 267 -20.01 9.62 7.43
CA HIS A 267 -19.60 10.81 8.20
C HIS A 267 -20.76 11.70 8.67
N GLY A 268 -21.94 11.60 8.03
CA GLY A 268 -23.15 12.30 8.44
C GLY A 268 -23.82 11.72 9.71
N ASN A 269 -23.44 10.51 10.13
CA ASN A 269 -23.98 9.87 11.31
C ASN A 269 -23.22 10.28 12.57
N THR A 270 -23.91 10.25 13.70
CA THR A 270 -23.29 10.54 15.02
C THR A 270 -23.10 9.24 15.78
N TYR A 271 -21.88 8.99 16.24
CA TYR A 271 -21.55 7.80 17.00
C TYR A 271 -20.97 8.16 18.37
N ASN A 272 -21.08 7.23 19.32
CA ASN A 272 -20.41 7.33 20.60
C ASN A 272 -19.15 6.44 20.60
N ALA A 273 -17.97 7.06 20.60
CA ALA A 273 -16.68 6.36 20.50
C ALA A 273 -16.46 5.32 21.61
N ALA A 274 -16.89 5.60 22.85
CA ALA A 274 -16.74 4.65 23.96
C ALA A 274 -17.64 3.42 23.75
N THR A 275 -18.84 3.62 23.22
CA THR A 275 -19.75 2.52 22.87
C THR A 275 -19.19 1.71 21.71
N LEU A 276 -18.74 2.34 20.61
CA LEU A 276 -18.13 1.66 19.48
C LEU A 276 -16.91 0.82 19.91
N SER A 277 -16.03 1.39 20.72
CA SER A 277 -14.82 0.69 21.21
C SER A 277 -15.14 -0.51 22.09
N ARG A 278 -16.17 -0.41 22.94
CA ARG A 278 -16.64 -1.51 23.79
C ARG A 278 -17.27 -2.63 22.95
N GLU A 279 -18.14 -2.27 22.03
CA GLU A 279 -18.80 -3.23 21.15
C GLU A 279 -17.82 -3.92 20.22
N ALA A 280 -16.88 -3.17 19.63
CA ALA A 280 -15.79 -3.75 18.83
C ALA A 280 -14.96 -4.75 19.64
N SER A 281 -14.64 -4.42 20.90
CA SER A 281 -13.92 -5.33 21.80
C SER A 281 -14.73 -6.62 22.11
N GLY A 282 -16.04 -6.51 22.26
CA GLY A 282 -16.93 -7.66 22.41
C GLY A 282 -16.96 -8.55 21.17
N LEU A 283 -17.10 -7.95 19.99
CA LEU A 283 -17.10 -8.68 18.71
C LEU A 283 -15.73 -9.32 18.36
N LEU A 284 -14.64 -8.74 18.81
CA LEU A 284 -13.31 -9.35 18.68
C LEU A 284 -13.20 -10.67 19.44
N LEU A 285 -13.89 -10.79 20.58
CA LEU A 285 -13.91 -11.98 21.42
C LEU A 285 -15.02 -12.99 21.04
N ASP A 286 -15.93 -12.59 20.15
CA ASP A 286 -17.03 -13.45 19.71
C ASP A 286 -16.54 -14.47 18.68
N ASP A 287 -16.64 -15.75 19.02
CA ASP A 287 -16.21 -16.87 18.16
C ASP A 287 -17.06 -17.02 16.89
N ASP A 288 -18.27 -16.48 16.88
CA ASP A 288 -19.14 -16.47 15.71
C ASP A 288 -18.67 -15.45 14.64
N VAL A 289 -17.92 -14.42 15.01
CA VAL A 289 -17.34 -13.45 14.09
C VAL A 289 -16.05 -13.98 13.48
N THR A 290 -16.08 -14.44 12.23
CA THR A 290 -14.90 -15.04 11.59
C THR A 290 -14.04 -14.01 10.86
N LYS A 291 -14.63 -12.93 10.32
CA LYS A 291 -13.92 -11.86 9.63
C LYS A 291 -13.78 -10.62 10.52
N LYS A 292 -12.77 -10.62 11.39
CA LYS A 292 -12.54 -9.52 12.36
C LYS A 292 -12.40 -8.13 11.73
N PRO A 293 -11.74 -7.91 10.54
CA PRO A 293 -11.74 -6.60 9.87
C PRO A 293 -13.13 -6.04 9.55
N GLY A 294 -14.14 -6.89 9.37
CA GLY A 294 -15.52 -6.47 9.11
C GLY A 294 -16.24 -5.83 10.31
N ILE A 295 -15.66 -5.88 11.50
CA ILE A 295 -16.26 -5.33 12.73
C ILE A 295 -16.51 -3.83 12.61
N ILE A 296 -15.53 -3.07 12.13
CA ILE A 296 -15.66 -1.60 12.01
C ILE A 296 -16.73 -1.21 11.00
N PRO A 297 -16.74 -1.72 9.75
CA PRO A 297 -17.82 -1.46 8.81
C PRO A 297 -19.22 -1.83 9.36
N TYR A 298 -19.33 -2.97 10.03
CA TYR A 298 -20.59 -3.40 10.66
C TYR A 298 -21.08 -2.42 11.74
N LEU A 299 -20.18 -1.98 12.63
CA LEU A 299 -20.55 -1.06 13.70
C LEU A 299 -20.95 0.34 13.22
N LEU A 300 -20.44 0.76 12.07
CA LEU A 300 -20.75 2.02 11.43
C LEU A 300 -22.02 1.97 10.57
N SER A 301 -22.48 0.77 10.17
CA SER A 301 -23.70 0.56 9.39
C SER A 301 -24.95 0.57 10.27
N ASP A 302 -26.11 0.38 9.64
CA ASP A 302 -27.42 0.25 10.32
C ASP A 302 -27.56 -1.08 11.09
N ARG A 303 -26.56 -1.95 11.01
CA ARG A 303 -26.45 -3.25 11.69
C ARG A 303 -27.61 -4.19 11.35
N THR A 304 -28.04 -4.15 10.11
CA THR A 304 -29.08 -5.03 9.60
C THR A 304 -28.50 -6.44 9.37
N LYS A 305 -29.39 -7.42 9.14
CA LYS A 305 -28.99 -8.79 8.78
C LYS A 305 -28.09 -8.82 7.54
N SER A 306 -28.29 -7.91 6.58
CA SER A 306 -27.44 -7.80 5.40
C SER A 306 -26.02 -7.31 5.74
N ASP A 307 -25.84 -6.50 6.78
CA ASP A 307 -24.56 -5.97 7.23
C ASP A 307 -23.69 -7.02 7.92
N GLU A 308 -24.31 -8.11 8.45
CA GLU A 308 -23.60 -9.25 9.03
C GLU A 308 -22.64 -9.93 8.06
N ARG A 309 -22.84 -9.77 6.74
CA ARG A 309 -21.94 -10.28 5.70
C ARG A 309 -20.51 -9.73 5.88
N SER A 310 -20.34 -8.54 6.40
CA SER A 310 -19.03 -7.96 6.70
C SER A 310 -18.28 -8.73 7.79
N LEU A 311 -18.99 -9.33 8.74
CA LEU A 311 -18.47 -10.13 9.85
C LEU A 311 -18.19 -11.57 9.48
N SER A 312 -18.81 -12.07 8.38
CA SER A 312 -18.75 -13.49 7.97
C SER A 312 -19.08 -14.40 9.17
N ILE A 313 -20.31 -14.30 9.66
CA ILE A 313 -20.78 -15.08 10.82
C ILE A 313 -20.54 -16.56 10.56
N ARG A 314 -20.08 -17.29 11.58
CA ARG A 314 -19.81 -18.70 11.51
C ARG A 314 -21.06 -19.48 11.07
N ALA A 315 -20.91 -20.29 10.03
CA ALA A 315 -21.98 -21.16 9.59
C ALA A 315 -22.18 -22.35 10.52
N PHE A 316 -23.40 -22.83 10.65
CA PHE A 316 -23.69 -24.09 11.29
C PHE A 316 -22.98 -25.26 10.58
N SER A 317 -22.39 -26.16 11.33
CA SER A 317 -21.77 -27.37 10.80
C SER A 317 -22.81 -28.33 10.22
N ASP A 318 -22.38 -29.21 9.30
CA ASP A 318 -23.30 -30.19 8.71
C ASP A 318 -23.90 -31.16 9.75
N GLY A 319 -23.16 -31.47 10.81
CA GLY A 319 -23.69 -32.25 11.94
C GLY A 319 -24.79 -31.53 12.70
N GLN A 320 -24.69 -30.23 12.89
CA GLN A 320 -25.74 -29.42 13.50
C GLN A 320 -26.99 -29.34 12.61
N LYS A 321 -26.77 -29.10 11.31
CA LYS A 321 -27.85 -29.08 10.30
C LYS A 321 -28.62 -30.40 10.26
N MET A 322 -27.89 -31.54 10.25
CA MET A 322 -28.51 -32.87 10.27
C MET A 322 -29.39 -33.07 11.51
N LYS A 323 -28.86 -32.72 12.70
CA LYS A 323 -29.67 -32.82 13.94
C LYS A 323 -30.91 -31.93 13.90
N ALA A 324 -30.81 -30.70 13.37
CA ALA A 324 -31.95 -29.82 13.24
C ALA A 324 -32.98 -30.35 12.21
N TYR A 325 -32.52 -30.91 11.11
CA TYR A 325 -33.34 -31.56 10.10
C TYR A 325 -34.14 -32.73 10.67
N GLU A 326 -33.47 -33.64 11.39
CA GLU A 326 -34.10 -34.78 12.06
C GLU A 326 -35.13 -34.32 13.11
N ARG A 327 -34.77 -33.33 13.93
CA ARG A 327 -35.66 -32.72 14.93
C ARG A 327 -36.92 -32.14 14.30
N GLN A 328 -36.84 -31.60 13.09
CA GLN A 328 -37.96 -31.01 12.35
C GLN A 328 -38.70 -32.02 11.46
N GLY A 329 -38.17 -33.26 11.31
CA GLY A 329 -38.73 -34.28 10.42
C GLY A 329 -38.75 -33.86 8.95
N GLY A 330 -37.76 -33.04 8.50
CA GLY A 330 -37.69 -32.52 7.13
C GLY A 330 -38.72 -31.41 6.81
N ILE A 331 -39.47 -30.93 7.80
CA ILE A 331 -40.54 -29.94 7.58
C ILE A 331 -39.97 -28.52 7.76
N CYS A 332 -40.20 -27.67 6.76
CA CYS A 332 -39.87 -26.25 6.85
C CYS A 332 -40.86 -25.52 7.82
N PRO A 333 -40.39 -24.90 8.91
CA PRO A 333 -41.27 -24.32 9.91
C PRO A 333 -42.04 -23.07 9.42
N ILE A 334 -41.67 -22.49 8.25
CA ILE A 334 -42.38 -21.33 7.69
C ILE A 334 -43.52 -21.76 6.75
N CYS A 335 -43.27 -22.62 5.78
CA CYS A 335 -44.31 -23.04 4.84
C CYS A 335 -45.03 -24.35 5.22
N GLY A 336 -44.48 -25.13 6.16
CA GLY A 336 -45.08 -26.38 6.60
C GLY A 336 -44.88 -27.56 5.61
N GLU A 337 -44.16 -27.38 4.53
CA GLU A 337 -43.92 -28.40 3.53
C GLU A 337 -42.66 -29.24 3.88
N HIS A 338 -42.67 -30.53 3.45
CA HIS A 338 -41.52 -31.41 3.61
C HIS A 338 -40.53 -31.26 2.46
N PHE A 339 -39.23 -31.28 2.77
CA PHE A 339 -38.12 -31.16 1.84
C PHE A 339 -37.02 -32.15 2.22
N GLU A 340 -36.21 -32.58 1.23
CA GLU A 340 -34.96 -33.28 1.49
C GLU A 340 -33.88 -32.34 2.04
N ILE A 341 -32.90 -32.87 2.75
CA ILE A 341 -31.91 -32.04 3.49
C ILE A 341 -31.09 -31.13 2.54
N ASP A 342 -30.83 -31.56 1.32
CA ASP A 342 -30.10 -30.81 0.29
C ASP A 342 -30.93 -29.66 -0.32
N GLU A 343 -32.25 -29.67 -0.12
CA GLU A 343 -33.16 -28.60 -0.49
C GLU A 343 -33.35 -27.56 0.61
N MET A 344 -32.80 -27.83 1.82
CA MET A 344 -32.92 -26.96 2.98
C MET A 344 -31.58 -26.30 3.34
N GLN A 345 -31.68 -25.18 4.06
CA GLN A 345 -30.53 -24.41 4.52
C GLN A 345 -30.67 -24.15 6.02
N GLY A 346 -29.55 -24.24 6.75
CA GLY A 346 -29.52 -23.87 8.16
C GLY A 346 -29.60 -22.33 8.32
N ASP A 347 -30.51 -21.91 9.17
CA ASP A 347 -30.74 -20.50 9.47
C ASP A 347 -30.91 -20.29 10.99
N HIS A 348 -30.54 -19.11 11.48
CA HIS A 348 -30.74 -18.74 12.88
C HIS A 348 -32.22 -18.47 13.14
N ILE A 349 -32.81 -19.10 14.18
CA ILE A 349 -34.19 -18.80 14.63
C ILE A 349 -34.27 -17.33 15.04
N ILE A 350 -33.40 -16.90 15.95
CA ILE A 350 -33.16 -15.51 16.32
C ILE A 350 -31.95 -15.05 15.52
N PRO A 351 -32.07 -14.04 14.65
CA PRO A 351 -30.94 -13.49 13.89
C PRO A 351 -29.75 -13.15 14.80
N TRP A 352 -28.54 -13.24 14.25
CA TRP A 352 -27.35 -12.94 15.04
C TRP A 352 -27.30 -11.44 15.47
N CYS A 353 -27.75 -10.51 14.60
CA CYS A 353 -27.89 -9.09 14.92
C CYS A 353 -28.85 -8.81 16.09
N ASP A 354 -29.80 -9.69 16.32
CA ASP A 354 -30.77 -9.63 17.44
C ASP A 354 -30.28 -10.42 18.68
N GLY A 355 -29.02 -10.82 18.71
CA GLY A 355 -28.37 -11.53 19.82
C GLY A 355 -28.45 -13.04 19.74
N GLY A 356 -28.93 -13.62 18.64
CA GLY A 356 -28.89 -15.07 18.41
C GLY A 356 -27.45 -15.57 18.25
N LYS A 357 -27.16 -16.80 18.72
CA LYS A 357 -25.85 -17.45 18.64
C LYS A 357 -25.88 -18.64 17.70
N THR A 358 -24.73 -19.01 17.14
CA THR A 358 -24.58 -20.17 16.27
C THR A 358 -24.47 -21.47 17.09
N VAL A 359 -25.57 -21.82 17.75
CA VAL A 359 -25.73 -23.00 18.63
C VAL A 359 -26.93 -23.84 18.19
N ASP A 360 -26.96 -25.13 18.58
CA ASP A 360 -27.95 -26.11 18.13
C ASP A 360 -29.41 -25.67 18.44
N ASP A 361 -29.63 -24.99 19.57
CA ASP A 361 -30.96 -24.54 20.00
C ASP A 361 -31.46 -23.33 19.19
N ASN A 362 -30.57 -22.58 18.55
CA ASN A 362 -30.91 -21.44 17.69
C ASN A 362 -30.87 -21.79 16.20
N LEU A 363 -30.78 -23.07 15.85
CA LEU A 363 -30.74 -23.55 14.47
C LEU A 363 -32.12 -24.07 14.03
N GLN A 364 -32.58 -23.58 12.90
CA GLN A 364 -33.68 -24.16 12.13
C GLN A 364 -33.24 -24.48 10.69
N MET A 365 -33.88 -25.49 10.10
CA MET A 365 -33.73 -25.80 8.67
C MET A 365 -34.91 -25.17 7.91
N LEU A 366 -34.62 -24.33 6.93
CA LEU A 366 -35.61 -23.69 6.06
C LEU A 366 -35.44 -24.16 4.62
N CYS A 367 -36.52 -24.29 3.86
CA CYS A 367 -36.41 -24.47 2.43
C CYS A 367 -35.78 -23.20 1.80
N LYS A 368 -35.09 -23.36 0.66
CA LYS A 368 -34.36 -22.26 -0.01
C LYS A 368 -35.26 -21.03 -0.25
N LYS A 369 -36.54 -21.24 -0.60
CA LYS A 369 -37.51 -20.16 -0.86
C LYS A 369 -37.80 -19.35 0.42
N CYS A 370 -38.11 -20.04 1.51
CA CYS A 370 -38.42 -19.39 2.80
C CYS A 370 -37.21 -18.72 3.42
N ASN A 371 -36.00 -19.34 3.28
CA ASN A 371 -34.76 -18.76 3.76
C ASN A 371 -34.41 -17.45 3.03
N ASN A 372 -34.54 -17.42 1.70
CA ASN A 372 -34.34 -16.21 0.93
C ASN A 372 -35.33 -15.10 1.30
N ALA A 373 -36.63 -15.43 1.43
CA ALA A 373 -37.64 -14.49 1.83
C ALA A 373 -37.41 -13.90 3.25
N LYS A 374 -36.87 -14.71 4.17
CA LYS A 374 -36.46 -14.24 5.52
C LYS A 374 -35.23 -13.36 5.51
N ALA A 375 -34.34 -13.53 4.50
CA ALA A 375 -33.12 -12.71 4.36
C ALA A 375 -33.40 -11.27 3.87
N ASP A 376 -34.55 -11.05 3.22
CA ASP A 376 -34.95 -9.76 2.65
C ASP A 376 -35.71 -8.87 3.67
N HIS A 377 -35.92 -9.33 4.88
CA HIS A 377 -36.54 -8.64 6.01
C HIS A 377 -35.59 -8.58 7.19
#